data_3613569888184d9ec56c6836be380460
#
_entry.id   3613569888184d9ec56c6836be380460
#
_cell.length_a   1.000
_cell.length_b   1.000
_cell.length_c   1.000
_cell.angle_alpha   90.00
_cell.angle_beta   90.00
_cell.angle_gamma   90.00
#
_symmetry.space_group_name_H-M   'P 1'
#
loop_
_entity.id
_entity.type
_entity.pdbx_description
1 polymer ?
#
loop_
_entity_poly.entity_id
_entity_poly.type
_entity_poly.pdbx_seq_one_letter_code
_entity_poly.pdbx_strand_id
1 'polypeptide(L)'
;MATQMKAPPNTEQRIVDVPFAYKDLVRAHTPGGRYIDAESDNDSPWVPFGDSAAIKHLAFDVRQNAYSNILWMKGPGTIGTHFHRGTVTMVCITGSVRYLEYDWVATPGGLILEVPGESHTLVTEHPDGVKLFGWMEGPIEFYDNQATLIETVDVWWMINHYESYCKEQGIAINPKLYL
;
A
#
# COMPACT_ATOMS: atom_id res chain seq x y z
N MET A 1 15.49 -18.15 -7.75
CA MET A 1 14.49 -18.53 -8.76
C MET A 1 13.23 -18.94 -7.99
N ALA A 2 12.23 -18.09 -7.94
CA ALA A 2 10.94 -18.45 -7.37
C ALA A 2 10.29 -19.47 -8.31
N THR A 3 10.02 -20.66 -7.79
CA THR A 3 9.27 -21.67 -8.53
C THR A 3 7.83 -21.18 -8.62
N GLN A 4 7.42 -20.72 -9.81
CA GLN A 4 6.00 -20.48 -10.07
C GLN A 4 5.24 -21.78 -9.77
N MET A 5 4.42 -21.74 -8.74
CA MET A 5 3.46 -22.84 -8.52
C MET A 5 2.50 -22.82 -9.69
N LYS A 6 2.65 -23.79 -10.60
CA LYS A 6 1.64 -24.02 -11.64
C LYS A 6 0.33 -24.35 -10.94
N ALA A 7 -0.73 -23.64 -11.32
CA ALA A 7 -2.08 -24.05 -10.94
C ALA A 7 -2.27 -25.55 -11.28
N PRO A 8 -2.92 -26.33 -10.42
CA PRO A 8 -3.18 -27.73 -10.70
C PRO A 8 -3.96 -27.88 -12.01
N PRO A 9 -3.67 -28.87 -12.83
CA PRO A 9 -4.21 -29.02 -14.18
C PRO A 9 -5.70 -29.35 -14.25
N ASN A 10 -6.39 -29.43 -13.11
CA ASN A 10 -7.81 -29.76 -13.06
C ASN A 10 -8.59 -28.65 -12.33
N THR A 11 -9.14 -27.74 -13.12
CA THR A 11 -10.01 -26.66 -12.66
C THR A 11 -11.45 -27.12 -12.35
N GLU A 12 -11.74 -28.43 -12.39
CA GLU A 12 -13.04 -28.97 -12.02
C GLU A 12 -13.17 -29.27 -10.51
N GLN A 13 -12.16 -28.98 -9.71
CA GLN A 13 -12.31 -29.00 -8.26
C GLN A 13 -13.22 -27.85 -7.85
N ARG A 14 -14.52 -28.11 -7.93
CA ARG A 14 -15.54 -27.18 -7.41
C ARG A 14 -15.26 -26.98 -5.92
N ILE A 15 -14.94 -25.77 -5.57
CA ILE A 15 -15.09 -25.30 -4.20
C ILE A 15 -16.52 -25.64 -3.80
N VAL A 16 -16.68 -26.43 -2.74
CA VAL A 16 -18.00 -26.77 -2.21
C VAL A 16 -18.79 -25.50 -2.03
N ASP A 17 -19.91 -25.40 -2.72
CA ASP A 17 -20.79 -24.23 -2.61
C ASP A 17 -21.47 -24.29 -1.23
N VAL A 18 -20.85 -23.61 -0.27
CA VAL A 18 -21.39 -23.55 1.10
C VAL A 18 -22.76 -22.85 1.06
N PRO A 19 -23.84 -23.49 1.50
CA PRO A 19 -25.14 -22.87 1.50
C PRO A 19 -25.15 -21.69 2.48
N PHE A 20 -25.34 -20.51 1.91
CA PHE A 20 -25.49 -19.25 2.65
C PHE A 20 -26.76 -18.57 2.19
N ALA A 21 -27.71 -18.35 3.11
CA ALA A 21 -29.07 -17.90 2.80
C ALA A 21 -29.14 -16.58 2.03
N TYR A 22 -28.14 -15.71 2.22
CA TYR A 22 -28.10 -14.37 1.60
C TYR A 22 -27.05 -14.25 0.48
N LYS A 23 -26.53 -15.36 -0.01
CA LYS A 23 -25.44 -15.43 -0.99
C LYS A 23 -25.72 -14.57 -2.24
N ASP A 24 -26.91 -14.71 -2.81
CA ASP A 24 -27.26 -13.97 -4.02
C ASP A 24 -27.46 -12.49 -3.75
N LEU A 25 -28.00 -12.14 -2.58
CA LEU A 25 -28.11 -10.76 -2.13
C LEU A 25 -26.74 -10.12 -1.92
N VAL A 26 -25.82 -10.82 -1.27
CA VAL A 26 -24.44 -10.36 -1.07
C VAL A 26 -23.75 -10.18 -2.42
N ARG A 27 -23.84 -11.15 -3.32
CA ARG A 27 -23.24 -11.08 -4.66
C ARG A 27 -23.80 -9.94 -5.50
N ALA A 28 -25.08 -9.61 -5.34
CA ALA A 28 -25.72 -8.51 -6.06
C ALA A 28 -25.27 -7.12 -5.60
N HIS A 29 -24.81 -7.00 -4.36
CA HIS A 29 -24.54 -5.70 -3.72
C HIS A 29 -23.10 -5.50 -3.25
N THR A 30 -22.27 -6.53 -3.32
CA THR A 30 -20.85 -6.42 -2.96
C THR A 30 -19.97 -6.86 -4.12
N PRO A 31 -18.89 -6.13 -4.40
CA PRO A 31 -17.88 -6.60 -5.35
C PRO A 31 -17.31 -7.93 -4.87
N GLY A 32 -17.09 -8.85 -5.80
CA GLY A 32 -16.40 -10.11 -5.51
C GLY A 32 -14.94 -9.91 -5.09
N GLY A 33 -14.28 -11.01 -4.72
CA GLY A 33 -12.84 -10.99 -4.46
C GLY A 33 -12.06 -10.39 -5.63
N ARG A 34 -11.02 -9.62 -5.33
CA ARG A 34 -10.20 -8.91 -6.31
C ARG A 34 -8.76 -9.37 -6.21
N TYR A 35 -8.09 -9.40 -7.34
CA TYR A 35 -6.65 -9.58 -7.41
C TYR A 35 -6.05 -8.40 -8.17
N ILE A 36 -5.07 -7.76 -7.55
CA ILE A 36 -4.23 -6.72 -8.14
C ILE A 36 -2.83 -7.30 -8.22
N ASP A 37 -2.31 -7.43 -9.43
CA ASP A 37 -0.95 -7.91 -9.65
C ASP A 37 0.06 -6.78 -9.39
N ALA A 38 0.80 -6.90 -8.30
CA ALA A 38 1.81 -5.91 -7.93
C ALA A 38 3.02 -5.88 -8.90
N GLU A 39 3.20 -6.91 -9.72
CA GLU A 39 4.24 -6.94 -10.76
C GLU A 39 3.73 -6.38 -12.11
N SER A 40 2.41 -6.15 -12.24
CA SER A 40 1.78 -5.62 -13.45
C SER A 40 1.57 -4.11 -13.37
N ASP A 41 2.23 -3.36 -14.25
CA ASP A 41 1.98 -1.92 -14.38
C ASP A 41 0.61 -1.62 -15.05
N ASN A 42 0.00 -2.62 -15.69
CA ASN A 42 -1.37 -2.49 -16.21
C ASN A 42 -2.42 -2.51 -15.09
N ASP A 43 -2.16 -3.21 -13.99
CA ASP A 43 -3.05 -3.21 -12.83
C ASP A 43 -2.87 -1.96 -11.97
N SER A 44 -1.62 -1.53 -11.75
CA SER A 44 -1.30 -0.26 -11.08
C SER A 44 0.14 0.14 -11.43
N PRO A 45 0.38 1.32 -12.00
CA PRO A 45 1.73 1.79 -12.28
C PRO A 45 2.46 2.20 -10.99
N TRP A 46 3.79 2.27 -11.09
CA TRP A 46 4.60 2.95 -10.09
C TRP A 46 4.49 4.47 -10.25
N VAL A 47 3.83 5.12 -9.32
CA VAL A 47 3.66 6.57 -9.30
C VAL A 47 4.79 7.21 -8.49
N PRO A 48 5.57 8.16 -9.04
CA PRO A 48 6.65 8.82 -8.30
C PRO A 48 6.14 9.48 -7.00
N PHE A 49 6.90 9.33 -5.92
CA PHE A 49 6.64 9.96 -4.63
C PHE A 49 7.92 10.65 -4.16
N GLY A 50 8.01 11.94 -4.41
CA GLY A 50 9.28 12.67 -4.31
C GLY A 50 10.34 12.16 -5.29
N ASP A 51 11.61 12.47 -5.01
CA ASP A 51 12.72 12.21 -5.96
C ASP A 51 13.22 10.75 -5.92
N SER A 52 13.14 10.09 -4.77
CA SER A 52 13.78 8.80 -4.52
C SER A 52 12.83 7.66 -4.17
N ALA A 53 11.54 7.92 -4.16
CA ALA A 53 10.53 6.91 -3.86
C ALA A 53 9.46 6.79 -4.95
N ALA A 54 8.66 5.75 -4.90
CA ALA A 54 7.48 5.56 -5.71
C ALA A 54 6.42 4.76 -4.94
N ILE A 55 5.18 4.96 -5.30
CA ILE A 55 4.04 4.26 -4.72
C ILE A 55 3.33 3.46 -5.81
N LYS A 56 3.04 2.20 -5.53
CA LYS A 56 2.12 1.38 -6.32
C LYS A 56 0.83 1.21 -5.51
N HIS A 57 -0.24 1.84 -5.97
CA HIS A 57 -1.53 1.80 -5.29
C HIS A 57 -2.22 0.45 -5.47
N LEU A 58 -2.80 -0.09 -4.41
CA LEU A 58 -3.45 -1.41 -4.43
C LEU A 58 -4.93 -1.36 -4.06
N ALA A 59 -5.32 -0.45 -3.16
CA ALA A 59 -6.73 -0.25 -2.80
C ALA A 59 -7.00 1.15 -2.23
N PHE A 60 -8.21 1.65 -2.49
CA PHE A 60 -8.77 2.87 -1.91
C PHE A 60 -10.12 2.56 -1.28
N ASP A 61 -10.25 2.74 0.02
CA ASP A 61 -11.52 2.67 0.76
C ASP A 61 -11.92 4.06 1.25
N VAL A 62 -12.71 4.74 0.44
CA VAL A 62 -13.15 6.12 0.74
C VAL A 62 -14.11 6.20 1.92
N ARG A 63 -14.81 5.10 2.24
CA ARG A 63 -15.77 5.07 3.35
C ARG A 63 -15.08 5.02 4.70
N GLN A 64 -13.91 4.40 4.74
CA GLN A 64 -13.10 4.25 5.95
C GLN A 64 -11.92 5.21 6.00
N ASN A 65 -11.73 6.03 4.97
CA ASN A 65 -10.50 6.81 4.78
C ASN A 65 -9.26 5.92 4.92
N ALA A 66 -9.30 4.76 4.24
CA ALA A 66 -8.22 3.77 4.29
C ALA A 66 -7.69 3.48 2.89
N TYR A 67 -6.45 3.07 2.81
CA TYR A 67 -5.81 2.73 1.54
C TYR A 67 -4.67 1.73 1.74
N SER A 68 -4.34 1.02 0.66
CA SER A 68 -3.16 0.16 0.65
C SER A 68 -2.30 0.41 -0.57
N ASN A 69 -1.01 0.24 -0.38
CA ASN A 69 -0.02 0.43 -1.42
C ASN A 69 1.26 -0.38 -1.16
N ILE A 70 2.16 -0.35 -2.14
CA ILE A 70 3.56 -0.68 -1.92
C ILE A 70 4.35 0.62 -2.05
N LEU A 71 5.01 1.02 -0.98
CA LEU A 71 6.03 2.06 -1.00
C LEU A 71 7.37 1.43 -1.42
N TRP A 72 8.01 2.02 -2.40
CA TRP A 72 9.36 1.67 -2.82
C TRP A 72 10.30 2.86 -2.64
N MET A 73 11.22 2.79 -1.71
CA MET A 73 12.39 3.67 -1.64
C MET A 73 13.51 3.04 -2.46
N LYS A 74 13.99 3.75 -3.46
CA LYS A 74 14.87 3.19 -4.53
C LYS A 74 16.34 3.07 -4.15
N GLY A 75 16.71 3.40 -2.91
CA GLY A 75 18.07 3.37 -2.38
C GLY A 75 18.09 3.92 -0.97
N PRO A 76 19.26 4.14 -0.37
CA PRO A 76 19.37 4.77 0.93
C PRO A 76 18.66 6.13 0.96
N GLY A 77 17.90 6.38 2.01
CA GLY A 77 17.13 7.61 2.12
C GLY A 77 16.16 7.61 3.28
N THR A 78 15.36 8.66 3.35
CA THR A 78 14.39 8.86 4.41
C THR A 78 13.05 9.34 3.85
N ILE A 79 11.96 8.91 4.48
CA ILE A 79 10.67 9.57 4.41
C ILE A 79 10.59 10.51 5.61
N GLY A 80 10.29 11.78 5.37
CA GLY A 80 10.27 12.82 6.39
C GLY A 80 9.42 12.46 7.61
N THR A 81 9.67 13.15 8.72
CA THR A 81 8.91 12.97 9.96
C THR A 81 7.42 13.15 9.70
N HIS A 82 6.64 12.17 10.09
CA HIS A 82 5.20 12.18 9.91
C HIS A 82 4.48 11.58 11.12
N PHE A 83 3.20 11.86 11.19
CA PHE A 83 2.32 11.50 12.29
C PHE A 83 1.11 10.75 11.73
N HIS A 84 0.72 9.65 12.35
CA HIS A 84 -0.43 8.86 11.96
C HIS A 84 -1.67 9.16 12.81
N ARG A 85 -2.78 9.47 12.16
CA ARG A 85 -4.09 9.63 12.83
C ARG A 85 -4.82 8.30 13.00
N GLY A 86 -4.47 7.30 12.21
CA GLY A 86 -5.00 5.96 12.25
C GLY A 86 -3.93 4.91 12.40
N THR A 87 -4.33 3.66 12.45
CA THR A 87 -3.43 2.50 12.52
C THR A 87 -2.77 2.26 11.17
N VAL A 88 -1.50 1.90 11.20
CA VAL A 88 -0.78 1.42 10.01
C VAL A 88 -0.27 0.00 10.26
N THR A 89 -0.49 -0.85 9.27
CA THR A 89 0.10 -2.19 9.23
C THR A 89 0.98 -2.28 8.01
N MET A 90 2.27 -2.56 8.19
CA MET A 90 3.20 -2.75 7.08
C MET A 90 3.93 -4.07 7.16
N VAL A 91 4.29 -4.59 5.98
CA VAL A 91 5.17 -5.75 5.83
C VAL A 91 6.35 -5.36 4.96
N CYS A 92 7.55 -5.62 5.45
CA CYS A 92 8.75 -5.48 4.62
C CYS A 92 8.77 -6.60 3.58
N ILE A 93 8.81 -6.22 2.28
CA ILE A 93 8.86 -7.16 1.16
C ILE A 93 10.30 -7.43 0.77
N THR A 94 11.11 -6.38 0.58
CA THR A 94 12.52 -6.47 0.19
C THR A 94 13.31 -5.38 0.89
N GLY A 95 14.62 -5.57 1.01
CA GLY A 95 15.51 -4.60 1.63
C GLY A 95 15.40 -4.57 3.14
N SER A 96 15.58 -3.42 3.74
CA SER A 96 15.41 -3.21 5.18
C SER A 96 15.03 -1.77 5.50
N VAL A 97 14.34 -1.58 6.60
CA VAL A 97 13.89 -0.26 7.07
C VAL A 97 13.96 -0.21 8.59
N ARG A 98 14.20 0.97 9.12
CA ARG A 98 14.06 1.30 10.54
C ARG A 98 13.43 2.67 10.71
N TYR A 99 13.00 2.97 11.91
CA TYR A 99 12.67 4.33 12.32
C TYR A 99 13.80 4.89 13.19
N LEU A 100 14.04 6.21 13.07
CA LEU A 100 15.07 6.86 13.87
C LEU A 100 14.79 6.77 15.37
N GLU A 101 13.52 6.65 15.74
CA GLU A 101 12.98 6.63 17.09
C GLU A 101 13.06 5.26 17.77
N TYR A 102 13.39 4.20 17.01
CA TYR A 102 13.44 2.81 17.53
C TYR A 102 14.80 2.14 17.23
N ASP A 103 15.08 1.09 17.95
CA ASP A 103 16.33 0.31 17.87
C ASP A 103 16.23 -0.97 17.01
N TRP A 104 15.05 -1.26 16.46
CA TRP A 104 14.85 -2.41 15.58
C TRP A 104 15.05 -2.06 14.09
N VAL A 105 15.36 -3.09 13.31
CA VAL A 105 15.40 -3.05 11.83
C VAL A 105 14.45 -4.10 11.30
N ALA A 106 13.48 -3.67 10.51
CA ALA A 106 12.58 -4.58 9.81
C ALA A 106 13.25 -5.08 8.52
N THR A 107 13.17 -6.39 8.32
CA THR A 107 13.70 -7.14 7.18
C THR A 107 12.58 -7.91 6.49
N PRO A 108 12.79 -8.53 5.30
CA PRO A 108 11.75 -9.22 4.56
C PRO A 108 10.95 -10.22 5.40
N GLY A 109 9.61 -10.08 5.37
CA GLY A 109 8.66 -10.82 6.20
C GLY A 109 8.39 -10.20 7.57
N GLY A 110 9.14 -9.17 7.97
CA GLY A 110 8.88 -8.42 9.22
C GLY A 110 7.59 -7.63 9.13
N LEU A 111 6.79 -7.70 10.21
CA LEU A 111 5.56 -6.95 10.40
C LEU A 111 5.84 -5.71 11.25
N ILE A 112 5.38 -4.55 10.78
CA ILE A 112 5.43 -3.28 11.49
C ILE A 112 3.99 -2.88 11.80
N LEU A 113 3.71 -2.56 13.05
CA LEU A 113 2.43 -2.05 13.52
C LEU A 113 2.65 -0.67 14.12
N GLU A 114 1.99 0.33 13.56
CA GLU A 114 2.05 1.70 14.02
C GLU A 114 0.71 2.09 14.62
N VAL A 115 0.77 2.61 15.83
CA VAL A 115 -0.45 3.02 16.54
C VAL A 115 -0.76 4.50 16.27
N PRO A 116 -2.05 4.88 16.32
CA PRO A 116 -2.43 6.29 16.21
C PRO A 116 -1.78 7.14 17.29
N GLY A 117 -1.29 8.30 16.91
CA GLY A 117 -0.68 9.26 17.85
C GLY A 117 0.85 9.21 17.91
N GLU A 118 1.48 8.28 17.22
CA GLU A 118 2.94 8.26 17.09
C GLU A 118 3.44 9.06 15.89
N SER A 119 4.59 9.69 16.07
CA SER A 119 5.34 10.31 14.99
C SER A 119 6.71 9.64 14.86
N HIS A 120 7.14 9.43 13.65
CA HIS A 120 8.40 8.78 13.37
C HIS A 120 9.00 9.20 12.02
N THR A 121 10.27 8.84 11.84
CA THR A 121 11.04 9.10 10.63
C THR A 121 11.54 7.78 10.06
N LEU A 122 10.99 7.39 8.93
CA LEU A 122 11.32 6.14 8.25
C LEU A 122 12.63 6.30 7.48
N VAL A 123 13.57 5.37 7.68
CA VAL A 123 14.90 5.39 7.06
C VAL A 123 15.24 4.01 6.51
N THR A 124 15.79 3.99 5.30
CA THR A 124 16.51 2.81 4.78
C THR A 124 17.96 3.16 4.51
N GLU A 125 18.85 2.29 4.95
CA GLU A 125 20.29 2.33 4.65
C GLU A 125 20.67 1.21 3.68
N HIS A 126 19.69 0.39 3.26
CA HIS A 126 19.93 -0.70 2.34
C HIS A 126 20.29 -0.16 0.94
N PRO A 127 21.37 -0.66 0.30
CA PRO A 127 21.84 -0.12 -0.98
C PRO A 127 20.80 -0.19 -2.11
N ASP A 128 19.95 -1.22 -2.11
CA ASP A 128 18.88 -1.40 -3.08
C ASP A 128 17.55 -0.80 -2.60
N GLY A 129 17.57 -0.08 -1.48
CA GLY A 129 16.37 0.49 -0.87
C GLY A 129 15.48 -0.53 -0.17
N VAL A 130 14.18 -0.23 -0.11
CA VAL A 130 13.18 -1.07 0.55
C VAL A 130 11.85 -1.01 -0.18
N LYS A 131 11.13 -2.13 -0.24
CA LYS A 131 9.72 -2.18 -0.60
C LYS A 131 8.91 -2.61 0.61
N LEU A 132 7.89 -1.82 0.93
CA LEU A 132 6.97 -2.04 2.04
C LEU A 132 5.55 -2.13 1.50
N PHE A 133 4.85 -3.24 1.74
CA PHE A 133 3.40 -3.25 1.62
C PHE A 133 2.81 -2.58 2.85
N GLY A 134 1.84 -1.71 2.67
CA GLY A 134 1.15 -1.03 3.74
C GLY A 134 -0.36 -1.02 3.57
N TRP A 135 -1.07 -1.15 4.70
CA TRP A 135 -2.47 -0.81 4.87
C TRP A 135 -2.56 0.31 5.90
N MET A 136 -3.06 1.45 5.49
CA MET A 136 -3.17 2.66 6.28
C MET A 136 -4.63 3.01 6.53
N GLU A 137 -4.95 3.32 7.77
CA GLU A 137 -6.26 3.81 8.21
C GLU A 137 -6.12 5.26 8.64
N GLY A 138 -6.97 6.13 8.07
CA GLY A 138 -6.91 7.57 8.33
C GLY A 138 -5.73 8.29 7.67
N PRO A 139 -5.57 9.58 7.93
CA PRO A 139 -4.55 10.40 7.31
C PRO A 139 -3.18 10.27 7.97
N ILE A 140 -2.16 10.55 7.14
CA ILE A 140 -0.78 10.79 7.55
C ILE A 140 -0.54 12.29 7.44
N GLU A 141 0.08 12.89 8.46
CA GLU A 141 0.42 14.31 8.50
C GLU A 141 1.94 14.48 8.50
N PHE A 142 2.45 15.22 7.53
CA PHE A 142 3.87 15.57 7.42
C PHE A 142 4.15 16.93 8.05
N TYR A 143 5.26 17.04 8.77
CA TYR A 143 5.66 18.25 9.48
C TYR A 143 7.07 18.66 9.11
N ASP A 144 7.32 19.97 9.14
CA ASP A 144 8.66 20.52 9.05
C ASP A 144 9.41 20.46 10.40
N ASN A 145 10.67 20.92 10.38
CA ASN A 145 11.51 20.95 11.58
C ASN A 145 11.04 21.94 12.66
N GLN A 146 10.07 22.79 12.36
CA GLN A 146 9.43 23.72 13.30
C GLN A 146 8.07 23.21 13.79
N ALA A 147 7.74 21.94 13.50
CA ALA A 147 6.46 21.31 13.79
C ALA A 147 5.26 22.00 13.09
N THR A 148 5.50 22.61 11.93
CA THR A 148 4.43 23.14 11.09
C THR A 148 3.92 22.05 10.17
N LEU A 149 2.61 21.87 10.08
CA LEU A 149 1.98 20.94 9.15
C LEU A 149 2.29 21.36 7.71
N ILE A 150 2.94 20.48 6.96
CA ILE A 150 3.27 20.66 5.54
C ILE A 150 2.15 20.12 4.66
N GLU A 151 1.75 18.87 4.92
CA GLU A 151 0.80 18.15 4.08
C GLU A 151 0.03 17.10 4.88
N THR A 152 -1.22 16.89 4.48
CA THR A 152 -2.06 15.79 4.94
C THR A 152 -2.31 14.84 3.79
N VAL A 153 -1.90 13.60 3.95
CA VAL A 153 -2.03 12.53 2.97
C VAL A 153 -3.09 11.54 3.46
N ASP A 154 -4.23 11.54 2.78
CA ASP A 154 -5.35 10.65 3.07
C ASP A 154 -5.76 9.85 1.83
N VAL A 155 -6.87 9.12 1.89
CA VAL A 155 -7.35 8.34 0.75
C VAL A 155 -7.63 9.22 -0.48
N TRP A 156 -8.12 10.44 -0.30
CA TRP A 156 -8.41 11.36 -1.42
C TRP A 156 -7.13 11.89 -2.05
N TRP A 157 -6.14 12.19 -1.23
CA TRP A 157 -4.80 12.55 -1.71
C TRP A 157 -4.21 11.40 -2.54
N MET A 158 -4.30 10.15 -2.04
CA MET A 158 -3.79 8.97 -2.74
C MET A 158 -4.52 8.69 -4.06
N ILE A 159 -5.84 8.88 -4.10
CA ILE A 159 -6.62 8.80 -5.34
C ILE A 159 -6.15 9.86 -6.34
N ASN A 160 -6.04 11.10 -5.91
CA ASN A 160 -5.58 12.19 -6.78
C ASN A 160 -4.16 11.95 -7.30
N HIS A 161 -3.26 11.44 -6.46
CA HIS A 161 -1.90 11.08 -6.83
C HIS A 161 -1.88 10.00 -7.93
N TYR A 162 -2.70 8.97 -7.79
CA TYR A 162 -2.85 7.90 -8.78
C TYR A 162 -3.49 8.38 -10.09
N GLU A 163 -4.66 9.02 -9.99
CA GLU A 163 -5.44 9.41 -11.17
C GLU A 163 -4.75 10.50 -11.99
N SER A 164 -4.11 11.48 -11.33
CA SER A 164 -3.35 12.52 -12.02
C SER A 164 -2.20 11.93 -12.83
N TYR A 165 -1.43 11.02 -12.25
CA TYR A 165 -0.36 10.33 -12.95
C TYR A 165 -0.89 9.50 -14.12
N CYS A 166 -1.95 8.71 -13.91
CA CYS A 166 -2.57 7.94 -14.99
C CYS A 166 -3.01 8.82 -16.15
N LYS A 167 -3.63 9.96 -15.85
CA LYS A 167 -4.06 10.94 -16.84
C LYS A 167 -2.88 11.52 -17.62
N GLU A 168 -1.82 11.90 -16.95
CA GLU A 168 -0.60 12.46 -17.57
C GLU A 168 0.10 11.44 -18.47
N GLN A 169 0.10 10.17 -18.07
CA GLN A 169 0.76 9.09 -18.82
C GLN A 169 -0.17 8.41 -19.85
N GLY A 170 -1.45 8.80 -19.93
CA GLY A 170 -2.42 8.15 -20.81
C GLY A 170 -2.77 6.71 -20.40
N ILE A 171 -2.64 6.38 -19.12
CA ILE A 171 -2.96 5.07 -18.54
C ILE A 171 -4.43 5.06 -18.12
N ALA A 172 -5.15 3.99 -18.44
CA ALA A 172 -6.54 3.84 -18.01
C ALA A 172 -6.62 3.62 -16.47
N ILE A 173 -7.59 4.30 -15.85
CA ILE A 173 -7.88 4.09 -14.41
C ILE A 173 -8.37 2.66 -14.21
N ASN A 174 -7.77 1.93 -13.27
CA ASN A 174 -8.20 0.60 -12.90
C ASN A 174 -9.30 0.65 -11.81
N PRO A 175 -10.57 0.33 -12.16
CA PRO A 175 -11.67 0.41 -11.20
C PRO A 175 -11.57 -0.63 -10.07
N LYS A 176 -10.73 -1.65 -10.21
CA LYS A 176 -10.52 -2.65 -9.15
C LYS A 176 -9.85 -2.08 -7.91
N LEU A 177 -9.19 -0.92 -7.99
CA LEU A 177 -8.55 -0.28 -6.83
C LEU A 177 -9.55 0.36 -5.87
N TYR A 178 -10.79 0.61 -6.28
CA TYR A 178 -11.82 1.29 -5.48
C TYR A 178 -12.70 0.25 -4.77
N LEU A 179 -12.72 0.28 -3.40
CA LEU A 179 -13.47 -0.64 -2.55
C LEU A 179 -14.89 -0.14 -2.25
#